data_29dacdec9d7c58178f8e521aa834265a
#
_entry.id   29dacdec9d7c58178f8e521aa834265a
#
_cell.length_a   1.000
_cell.length_b   1.000
_cell.length_c   1.000
_cell.angle_alpha   90.00
_cell.angle_beta   90.00
_cell.angle_gamma   90.00
#
_symmetry.space_group_name_H-M   'P 1'
#
loop_
_entity.id
_entity.type
_entity.pdbx_description
1 polymer ?
#
loop_
_entity_poly.entity_id
_entity_poly.type
_entity_poly.pdbx_seq_one_letter_code
_entity_poly.pdbx_strand_id
1 'polypeptide(L)'
;MVIFLNNYVKKDNWIPKDSVILESAAEDVIKYEKNAYVLAGPGAGKTELLAQKACYLLETNISTYPARILAISFKKDEAKNLKERVEKRSGKEFANRFVSLTYDSFAKQLMDRFHLAIPDFYRPTLEYEIVNFNR
;
A
#
# COMPACT_ATOMS: atom_id res chain seq x y z
N MET A 1 -10.85 25.78 -12.17
CA MET A 1 -11.44 24.54 -11.61
C MET A 1 -10.96 23.38 -12.48
N VAL A 2 -9.99 22.60 -12.02
CA VAL A 2 -9.51 21.41 -12.74
C VAL A 2 -10.44 20.26 -12.36
N ILE A 3 -11.29 19.83 -13.27
CA ILE A 3 -12.14 18.65 -13.07
C ILE A 3 -11.26 17.46 -13.39
N PHE A 4 -10.73 16.79 -12.36
CA PHE A 4 -10.15 15.46 -12.52
C PHE A 4 -11.29 14.48 -12.77
N LEU A 5 -11.55 14.17 -14.03
CA LEU A 5 -12.39 13.05 -14.41
C LEU A 5 -11.59 11.77 -14.11
N ASN A 6 -11.54 11.36 -12.84
CA ASN A 6 -11.05 10.05 -12.51
C ASN A 6 -11.99 9.01 -13.12
N ASN A 7 -11.53 8.27 -14.10
CA ASN A 7 -12.26 7.18 -14.72
C ASN A 7 -12.36 5.98 -13.75
N TYR A 8 -13.19 6.14 -12.71
CA TYR A 8 -13.46 5.04 -11.78
C TYR A 8 -14.24 3.93 -12.46
N VAL A 9 -13.87 2.70 -12.14
CA VAL A 9 -14.53 1.49 -12.62
C VAL A 9 -15.60 1.06 -11.61
N LYS A 10 -16.77 0.60 -12.06
CA LYS A 10 -17.75 -0.02 -11.17
C LYS A 10 -17.18 -1.31 -10.59
N LYS A 11 -17.46 -1.60 -9.31
CA LYS A 11 -16.95 -2.79 -8.59
C LYS A 11 -17.17 -4.09 -9.36
N ASP A 12 -18.37 -4.27 -9.90
CA ASP A 12 -18.76 -5.47 -10.62
C ASP A 12 -18.07 -5.61 -11.99
N ASN A 13 -17.59 -4.51 -12.55
CA ASN A 13 -16.92 -4.45 -13.84
C ASN A 13 -15.38 -4.43 -13.71
N TRP A 14 -14.86 -4.41 -12.48
CA TRP A 14 -13.43 -4.43 -12.30
C TRP A 14 -12.85 -5.82 -12.57
N ILE A 15 -11.79 -5.87 -13.36
CA ILE A 15 -11.07 -7.08 -13.72
C ILE A 15 -9.60 -6.98 -13.28
N PRO A 16 -8.98 -8.10 -12.90
CA PRO A 16 -7.56 -8.15 -12.59
C PRO A 16 -6.69 -7.60 -13.72
N LYS A 17 -5.62 -6.92 -13.36
CA LYS A 17 -4.70 -6.32 -14.32
C LYS A 17 -3.69 -7.33 -14.88
N ASP A 18 -3.10 -7.00 -16.04
CA ASP A 18 -2.10 -7.80 -16.74
C ASP A 18 -2.59 -9.22 -17.13
N SER A 19 -3.90 -9.38 -17.38
CA SER A 19 -4.51 -10.67 -17.75
C SER A 19 -4.19 -11.81 -16.77
N VAL A 20 -3.95 -11.47 -15.49
CA VAL A 20 -3.67 -12.46 -14.45
C VAL A 20 -4.94 -13.26 -14.17
N ILE A 21 -4.86 -14.57 -14.38
CA ILE A 21 -5.91 -15.49 -13.97
C ILE A 21 -5.73 -15.73 -12.47
N LEU A 22 -6.67 -15.25 -11.67
CA LEU A 22 -6.67 -15.45 -10.24
C LEU A 22 -7.50 -16.70 -9.88
N GLU A 23 -7.06 -17.43 -8.88
CA GLU A 23 -7.91 -18.42 -8.23
C GLU A 23 -9.09 -17.71 -7.56
N SER A 24 -10.25 -18.38 -7.47
CA SER A 24 -11.47 -17.77 -6.89
C SER A 24 -11.24 -17.21 -5.49
N ALA A 25 -10.49 -17.93 -4.65
CA ALA A 25 -10.13 -17.46 -3.30
C ALA A 25 -9.33 -16.15 -3.31
N ALA A 26 -8.45 -15.97 -4.29
CA ALA A 26 -7.67 -14.72 -4.44
C ALA A 26 -8.57 -13.56 -4.91
N GLU A 27 -9.50 -13.83 -5.82
CA GLU A 27 -10.47 -12.85 -6.28
C GLU A 27 -11.42 -12.42 -5.15
N ASP A 28 -11.89 -13.35 -4.35
CA ASP A 28 -12.71 -13.07 -3.16
C ASP A 28 -11.98 -12.14 -2.17
N VAL A 29 -10.70 -12.40 -1.90
CA VAL A 29 -9.86 -11.54 -1.04
C VAL A 29 -9.70 -10.15 -1.63
N ILE A 30 -9.50 -10.02 -2.94
CA ILE A 30 -9.38 -8.72 -3.60
C ILE A 30 -10.66 -7.91 -3.47
N LYS A 31 -11.82 -8.52 -3.64
CA LYS A 31 -13.12 -7.86 -3.55
C LYS A 31 -13.65 -7.70 -2.12
N TYR A 32 -13.04 -8.36 -1.14
CA TYR A 32 -13.46 -8.27 0.25
C TYR A 32 -13.12 -6.89 0.86
N GLU A 33 -14.12 -6.17 1.34
CA GLU A 33 -14.00 -4.77 1.79
C GLU A 33 -13.78 -4.60 3.30
N LYS A 34 -13.77 -5.69 4.06
CA LYS A 34 -13.53 -5.66 5.51
C LYS A 34 -12.10 -6.09 5.84
N ASN A 35 -11.77 -6.09 7.13
CA ASN A 35 -10.49 -6.60 7.61
C ASN A 35 -10.37 -8.09 7.31
N ALA A 36 -9.24 -8.50 6.77
CA ALA A 36 -8.96 -9.88 6.42
C ALA A 36 -7.56 -10.27 6.85
N TYR A 37 -7.40 -11.52 7.23
CA TYR A 37 -6.12 -12.17 7.46
C TYR A 37 -5.93 -13.24 6.38
N VAL A 38 -4.86 -13.10 5.60
CA VAL A 38 -4.60 -13.98 4.47
C VAL A 38 -3.39 -14.87 4.76
N LEU A 39 -3.62 -16.16 4.85
CA LEU A 39 -2.57 -17.17 4.94
C LEU A 39 -2.20 -17.65 3.54
N ALA A 40 -0.94 -17.48 3.19
CA ALA A 40 -0.42 -17.93 1.91
C ALA A 40 1.02 -18.40 2.04
N GLY A 41 1.33 -19.54 1.47
CA GLY A 41 2.66 -20.13 1.48
C GLY A 41 3.73 -19.29 0.75
N PRO A 42 5.00 -19.66 0.85
CA PRO A 42 6.06 -19.08 0.02
C PRO A 42 5.72 -19.26 -1.47
N GLY A 43 5.93 -18.23 -2.28
CA GLY A 43 5.64 -18.28 -3.72
C GLY A 43 4.16 -18.19 -4.11
N ALA A 44 3.22 -18.17 -3.19
CA ALA A 44 1.76 -18.14 -3.45
C ALA A 44 1.23 -16.78 -3.95
N GLY A 45 2.08 -15.94 -4.53
CA GLY A 45 1.63 -14.69 -5.16
C GLY A 45 1.16 -13.59 -4.22
N LYS A 46 1.54 -13.59 -2.92
CA LYS A 46 1.11 -12.56 -1.94
C LYS A 46 1.31 -11.12 -2.42
N THR A 47 2.47 -10.82 -3.01
CA THR A 47 2.77 -9.47 -3.52
C THR A 47 1.86 -9.11 -4.70
N GLU A 48 1.54 -10.08 -5.53
CA GLU A 48 0.59 -9.90 -6.63
C GLU A 48 -0.81 -9.62 -6.12
N LEU A 49 -1.28 -10.42 -5.16
CA LEU A 49 -2.58 -10.24 -4.51
C LEU A 49 -2.72 -8.83 -3.90
N LEU A 50 -1.69 -8.35 -3.20
CA LEU A 50 -1.68 -7.01 -2.61
C LEU A 50 -1.69 -5.91 -3.67
N ALA A 51 -0.96 -6.08 -4.77
CA ALA A 51 -0.96 -5.12 -5.88
C ALA A 51 -2.34 -5.04 -6.55
N GLN A 52 -2.96 -6.18 -6.85
CA GLN A 52 -4.31 -6.25 -7.42
C GLN A 52 -5.35 -5.65 -6.47
N LYS A 53 -5.25 -5.95 -5.17
CA LYS A 53 -6.12 -5.36 -4.14
C LYS A 53 -6.00 -3.83 -4.11
N ALA A 54 -4.78 -3.30 -4.16
CA ALA A 54 -4.56 -1.86 -4.19
C ALA A 54 -5.18 -1.21 -5.45
N CYS A 55 -4.99 -1.83 -6.62
CA CYS A 55 -5.62 -1.38 -7.86
C CYS A 55 -7.15 -1.38 -7.75
N TYR A 56 -7.74 -2.47 -7.25
CA TYR A 56 -9.17 -2.57 -7.01
C TYR A 56 -9.68 -1.42 -6.14
N LEU A 57 -9.09 -1.20 -4.97
CA LEU A 57 -9.52 -0.18 -4.02
C LEU A 57 -9.40 1.25 -4.59
N LEU A 58 -8.37 1.51 -5.38
CA LEU A 58 -8.12 2.82 -5.98
C LEU A 58 -9.05 3.09 -7.17
N GLU A 59 -9.14 2.13 -8.09
CA GLU A 59 -9.89 2.30 -9.35
C GLU A 59 -11.40 2.23 -9.17
N THR A 60 -11.88 1.52 -8.15
CA THR A 60 -13.31 1.48 -7.81
C THR A 60 -13.73 2.58 -6.83
N ASN A 61 -12.79 3.45 -6.44
CA ASN A 61 -13.01 4.52 -5.46
C ASN A 61 -13.51 4.05 -4.08
N ILE A 62 -13.28 2.78 -3.72
CA ILE A 62 -13.52 2.31 -2.34
C ILE A 62 -12.60 3.08 -1.39
N SER A 63 -11.32 3.23 -1.76
CA SER A 63 -10.44 4.21 -1.13
C SER A 63 -10.77 5.59 -1.71
N THR A 64 -11.77 6.27 -1.13
CA THR A 64 -12.26 7.55 -1.62
C THR A 64 -11.20 8.65 -1.48
N TYR A 65 -11.05 9.48 -2.53
CA TYR A 65 -10.16 10.64 -2.48
C TYR A 65 -10.55 11.58 -1.30
N PRO A 66 -9.61 12.14 -0.52
CA PRO A 66 -8.14 12.07 -0.65
C PRO A 66 -7.45 10.94 0.13
N ALA A 67 -8.19 9.92 0.59
CA ALA A 67 -7.62 8.82 1.34
C ALA A 67 -6.52 8.08 0.55
N ARG A 68 -5.54 7.56 1.28
CA ARG A 68 -4.39 6.84 0.74
C ARG A 68 -4.37 5.42 1.26
N ILE A 69 -3.80 4.52 0.48
CA ILE A 69 -3.52 3.15 0.90
C ILE A 69 -2.08 3.09 1.39
N LEU A 70 -1.88 2.58 2.60
CA LEU A 70 -0.57 2.32 3.17
C LEU A 70 -0.28 0.81 3.16
N ALA A 71 0.82 0.44 2.53
CA ALA A 71 1.39 -0.91 2.60
C ALA A 71 2.69 -0.88 3.38
N ILE A 72 2.85 -1.81 4.32
CA ILE A 72 4.05 -1.92 5.15
C ILE A 72 4.70 -3.28 4.90
N SER A 73 5.99 -3.28 4.60
CA SER A 73 6.81 -4.47 4.36
C SER A 73 8.02 -4.49 5.30
N PHE A 74 8.64 -5.65 5.46
CA PHE A 74 9.90 -5.75 6.21
C PHE A 74 11.10 -5.26 5.39
N LYS A 75 11.14 -5.56 4.09
CA LYS A 75 12.28 -5.30 3.22
C LYS A 75 12.03 -4.13 2.29
N LYS A 76 13.07 -3.33 2.06
CA LYS A 76 13.02 -2.18 1.14
C LYS A 76 12.67 -2.60 -0.28
N ASP A 77 13.24 -3.72 -0.76
CA ASP A 77 13.00 -4.22 -2.11
C ASP A 77 11.55 -4.69 -2.29
N GLU A 78 10.94 -5.29 -1.26
CA GLU A 78 9.53 -5.68 -1.28
C GLU A 78 8.62 -4.44 -1.37
N ALA A 79 8.89 -3.42 -0.56
CA ALA A 79 8.14 -2.18 -0.58
C ALA A 79 8.25 -1.48 -1.94
N LYS A 80 9.45 -1.41 -2.51
CA LYS A 80 9.71 -0.83 -3.83
C LYS A 80 8.99 -1.61 -4.93
N ASN A 81 9.16 -2.93 -4.96
CA ASN A 81 8.53 -3.82 -5.95
C ASN A 81 7.00 -3.68 -5.94
N LEU A 82 6.39 -3.66 -4.74
CA LEU A 82 4.95 -3.50 -4.62
C LEU A 82 4.48 -2.15 -5.17
N LYS A 83 5.20 -1.06 -4.88
CA LYS A 83 4.89 0.26 -5.41
C LYS A 83 4.96 0.30 -6.94
N GLU A 84 6.04 -0.23 -7.52
CA GLU A 84 6.23 -0.29 -8.97
C GLU A 84 5.13 -1.12 -9.67
N ARG A 85 4.71 -2.23 -9.05
CA ARG A 85 3.61 -3.05 -9.57
C ARG A 85 2.28 -2.30 -9.60
N VAL A 86 1.95 -1.59 -8.53
CA VAL A 86 0.72 -0.78 -8.46
C VAL A 86 0.79 0.34 -9.49
N GLU A 87 1.90 1.07 -9.59
CA GLU A 87 2.05 2.15 -10.56
C GLU A 87 1.93 1.67 -12.01
N LYS A 88 2.57 0.54 -12.34
CA LYS A 88 2.48 -0.06 -13.67
C LYS A 88 1.04 -0.41 -14.06
N ARG A 89 0.22 -0.86 -13.11
CA ARG A 89 -1.13 -1.39 -13.36
C ARG A 89 -2.22 -0.34 -13.30
N SER A 90 -2.19 0.53 -12.31
CA SER A 90 -3.21 1.56 -12.11
C SER A 90 -2.86 2.91 -12.74
N GLY A 91 -1.62 3.07 -13.19
CA GLY A 91 -1.11 4.35 -13.68
C GLY A 91 -0.73 5.32 -12.56
N LYS A 92 0.05 6.33 -12.93
CA LYS A 92 0.61 7.31 -11.97
C LYS A 92 -0.46 8.06 -11.17
N GLU A 93 -1.57 8.35 -11.78
CA GLU A 93 -2.65 9.12 -11.16
C GLU A 93 -3.18 8.41 -9.90
N PHE A 94 -3.57 7.14 -10.04
CA PHE A 94 -4.02 6.33 -8.91
C PHE A 94 -2.89 5.99 -7.95
N ALA A 95 -1.70 5.65 -8.48
CA ALA A 95 -0.54 5.24 -7.69
C ALA A 95 -0.01 6.34 -6.77
N ASN A 96 -0.28 7.62 -7.03
CA ASN A 96 0.03 8.73 -6.12
C ASN A 96 -0.67 8.60 -4.76
N ARG A 97 -1.72 7.81 -4.68
CA ARG A 97 -2.47 7.51 -3.46
C ARG A 97 -2.06 6.20 -2.81
N PHE A 98 -1.08 5.50 -3.38
CA PHE A 98 -0.51 4.28 -2.83
C PHE A 98 0.87 4.56 -2.22
N VAL A 99 1.01 4.31 -0.93
CA VAL A 99 2.24 4.51 -0.16
C VAL A 99 2.74 3.14 0.28
N SER A 100 3.95 2.77 -0.15
CA SER A 100 4.59 1.51 0.24
C SER A 100 5.89 1.83 0.98
N LEU A 101 6.00 1.40 2.22
CA LEU A 101 7.11 1.70 3.12
C LEU A 101 7.60 0.43 3.82
N THR A 102 8.82 0.49 4.34
CA THR A 102 9.22 -0.45 5.37
C THR A 102 8.65 -0.01 6.72
N TYR A 103 8.59 -0.97 7.67
CA TYR A 103 8.17 -0.66 9.03
C TYR A 103 9.02 0.45 9.65
N ASP A 104 10.35 0.38 9.51
CA ASP A 104 11.27 1.41 10.03
C ASP A 104 11.03 2.78 9.40
N SER A 105 10.82 2.81 8.07
CA SER A 105 10.52 4.06 7.36
C SER A 105 9.18 4.66 7.80
N PHE A 106 8.20 3.82 8.06
CA PHE A 106 6.90 4.26 8.58
C PHE A 106 7.03 4.80 10.02
N ALA A 107 7.74 4.07 10.89
CA ALA A 107 7.99 4.50 12.27
C ALA A 107 8.74 5.84 12.30
N LYS A 108 9.79 5.98 11.46
CA LYS A 108 10.51 7.25 11.32
C LYS A 108 9.60 8.39 10.91
N GLN A 109 8.76 8.21 9.91
CA GLN A 109 7.82 9.25 9.46
C GLN A 109 6.83 9.65 10.56
N LEU A 110 6.38 8.70 11.39
CA LEU A 110 5.55 9.02 12.56
C LEU A 110 6.31 9.84 13.60
N MET A 111 7.54 9.44 13.92
CA MET A 111 8.39 10.19 14.87
C MET A 111 8.67 11.61 14.35
N ASP A 112 9.02 11.76 13.09
CA ASP A 112 9.27 13.07 12.48
C ASP A 112 8.01 13.97 12.52
N ARG A 113 6.86 13.39 12.21
CA ARG A 113 5.59 14.12 12.18
C ARG A 113 5.11 14.56 13.56
N PHE A 114 5.32 13.73 14.55
CA PHE A 114 4.88 13.96 15.93
C PHE A 114 6.03 14.30 16.88
N HIS A 115 7.14 14.79 16.34
CA HIS A 115 8.38 15.05 17.07
C HIS A 115 8.13 15.88 18.36
N LEU A 116 7.32 16.94 18.29
CA LEU A 116 7.01 17.79 19.42
C LEU A 116 6.09 17.13 20.46
N ALA A 117 5.38 16.07 20.11
CA ALA A 117 4.54 15.32 21.04
C ALA A 117 5.33 14.22 21.78
N ILE A 118 6.58 13.96 21.40
CA ILE A 118 7.45 13.01 22.08
C ILE A 118 7.96 13.67 23.36
N PRO A 119 7.83 13.03 24.54
CA PRO A 119 8.39 13.55 25.79
C PRO A 119 9.88 13.88 25.64
N ASP A 120 10.34 14.99 26.22
CA ASP A 120 11.70 15.52 26.03
C ASP A 120 12.81 14.49 26.26
N PHE A 121 12.61 13.62 27.26
CA PHE A 121 13.57 12.56 27.59
C PHE A 121 13.77 11.52 26.46
N TYR A 122 12.73 11.27 25.65
CA TYR A 122 12.76 10.30 24.54
C TYR A 122 12.86 10.99 23.18
N ARG A 123 12.80 12.31 23.12
CA ARG A 123 12.80 13.06 21.87
C ARG A 123 14.17 12.99 21.23
N PRO A 124 14.30 12.40 20.02
CA PRO A 124 15.58 12.41 19.30
C PRO A 124 15.91 13.83 18.86
N THR A 125 17.18 14.08 18.55
CA THR A 125 17.59 15.30 17.84
C THR A 125 16.99 15.29 16.42
N LEU A 126 16.94 16.44 15.75
CA LEU A 126 16.36 16.52 14.40
C LEU A 126 17.13 15.67 13.36
N GLU A 127 18.41 15.42 13.61
CA GLU A 127 19.26 14.57 12.77
C GLU A 127 19.53 13.26 13.50
N TYR A 128 18.62 12.30 13.37
CA TYR A 128 18.78 10.95 13.94
C TYR A 128 18.65 9.87 12.87
N GLU A 129 19.33 8.76 13.09
CA GLU A 129 19.25 7.56 12.27
C GLU A 129 18.63 6.41 13.04
N ILE A 130 17.85 5.59 12.35
CA ILE A 130 17.38 4.31 12.91
C ILE A 130 18.47 3.28 12.70
N VAL A 131 19.06 2.84 13.79
CA VAL A 131 20.10 1.78 13.80
C VAL A 131 19.49 0.48 14.26
N ASN A 132 19.58 -0.56 13.43
CA ASN A 132 19.20 -1.92 13.82
C ASN A 132 20.41 -2.57 14.51
N PHE A 133 20.29 -2.82 15.80
CA PHE A 133 21.24 -3.67 16.50
C PHE A 133 20.91 -5.14 16.18
N ASN A 134 21.69 -5.76 15.29
CA ASN A 134 21.68 -7.22 15.19
C ASN A 134 22.21 -7.77 16.53
N ARG A 135 21.34 -8.40 17.31
CA ARG A 135 21.72 -9.24 18.45
C ARG A 135 22.16 -10.60 17.97
#